data_61e0b493e0307d0612885401bacbb1af
#
_entry.id   61e0b493e0307d0612885401bacbb1af
#
_cell.length_a   1.000
_cell.length_b   1.000
_cell.length_c   1.000
_cell.angle_alpha   90.00
_cell.angle_beta   90.00
_cell.angle_gamma   90.00
#
_symmetry.space_group_name_H-M   'P 1'
#
loop_
_entity.id
_entity.type
_entity.pdbx_description
1 polymer ?
#
loop_
_entity_poly.entity_id
_entity_poly.type
_entity_poly.pdbx_seq_one_letter_code
_entity_poly.pdbx_strand_id
1 'polypeptide(L)'
;AYSKLCEQQFFLEYHYWEMRKMTTFLIGLAILIIGGFLYGSFVERIFKPDDRQTPAVKLEDGVDYVPMSKWKNALINLLNIAGTGPIFGPIQGILFGPVAFLTIPIGCVISGAVHDYLSGMMSLRQDGAQMPGIVHKFLGGKVYQVYNIFLCLLMLLVGAVFTYTPGDLFAGQICGFTDVNVWTWVIYGVILVYYLVATLFPIDKIIGRIYPIFGAILLLSAVGVFFGIFAQGYQLDNID
;
A
#
# COMPACT_ATOMS: atom_id res chain seq x y z
N ALA A 1 -50.02 12.99 17.42
CA ALA A 1 -48.95 12.50 18.34
C ALA A 1 -48.44 11.09 17.93
N TYR A 2 -49.36 10.18 17.61
CA TYR A 2 -49.00 8.78 17.25
C TYR A 2 -48.23 8.67 15.91
N SER A 3 -48.50 9.53 14.94
CA SER A 3 -47.80 9.48 13.63
C SER A 3 -46.31 9.88 13.75
N LYS A 4 -46.00 10.87 14.57
CA LYS A 4 -44.60 11.29 14.81
C LYS A 4 -43.79 10.27 15.60
N LEU A 5 -44.41 9.51 16.52
CA LEU A 5 -43.76 8.41 17.24
C LEU A 5 -43.45 7.23 16.28
N CYS A 6 -44.37 6.92 15.38
CA CYS A 6 -44.18 5.86 14.40
C CYS A 6 -43.07 6.23 13.35
N GLU A 7 -43.04 7.49 12.91
CA GLU A 7 -41.97 8.00 12.06
C GLU A 7 -40.59 8.00 12.75
N GLN A 8 -40.55 8.41 14.04
CA GLN A 8 -39.31 8.37 14.81
C GLN A 8 -38.82 6.94 15.05
N GLN A 9 -39.74 6.01 15.34
CA GLN A 9 -39.40 4.61 15.53
C GLN A 9 -38.93 3.96 14.23
N PHE A 10 -39.59 4.25 13.12
CA PHE A 10 -39.16 3.78 11.80
C PHE A 10 -37.80 4.35 11.40
N PHE A 11 -37.53 5.64 11.69
CA PHE A 11 -36.24 6.28 11.43
C PHE A 11 -35.11 5.71 12.29
N LEU A 12 -35.41 5.40 13.57
CA LEU A 12 -34.47 4.76 14.50
C LEU A 12 -34.19 3.30 14.11
N GLU A 13 -35.21 2.55 13.73
CA GLU A 13 -35.05 1.18 13.20
C GLU A 13 -34.25 1.18 11.91
N TYR A 14 -34.58 2.07 10.97
CA TYR A 14 -33.84 2.19 9.69
C TYR A 14 -32.35 2.52 9.95
N HIS A 15 -32.06 3.49 10.83
CA HIS A 15 -30.69 3.82 11.20
C HIS A 15 -29.98 2.70 11.96
N TYR A 16 -30.69 1.97 12.81
CA TYR A 16 -30.15 0.81 13.52
C TYR A 16 -29.79 -0.33 12.56
N TRP A 17 -30.62 -0.58 11.56
CA TRP A 17 -30.36 -1.57 10.51
C TRP A 17 -29.19 -1.16 9.59
N GLU A 18 -29.08 0.11 9.24
CA GLU A 18 -27.93 0.62 8.44
C GLU A 18 -26.61 0.52 9.24
N MET A 19 -26.60 0.91 10.50
CA MET A 19 -25.41 0.79 11.34
C MET A 19 -25.02 -0.68 11.55
N ARG A 20 -25.98 -1.58 11.68
CA ARG A 20 -25.71 -3.01 11.79
C ARG A 20 -25.05 -3.59 10.54
N LYS A 21 -25.36 -3.08 9.36
CA LYS A 21 -24.77 -3.49 8.10
C LYS A 21 -23.30 -3.06 7.91
N MET A 22 -22.83 -2.07 8.66
CA MET A 22 -21.45 -1.57 8.58
C MET A 22 -20.57 -2.03 9.77
N THR A 23 -21.10 -2.83 10.67
CA THR A 23 -20.41 -3.15 11.94
C THR A 23 -19.06 -3.84 11.68
N THR A 24 -19.01 -4.82 10.80
CA THR A 24 -17.77 -5.55 10.49
C THR A 24 -16.70 -4.64 9.92
N PHE A 25 -17.06 -3.76 9.00
CA PHE A 25 -16.15 -2.76 8.44
C PHE A 25 -15.61 -1.79 9.50
N LEU A 26 -16.51 -1.27 10.37
CA LEU A 26 -16.12 -0.35 11.46
C LEU A 26 -15.21 -1.02 12.49
N ILE A 27 -15.45 -2.29 12.81
CA ILE A 27 -14.55 -3.09 13.65
C ILE A 27 -13.19 -3.25 12.98
N GLY A 28 -13.15 -3.60 11.70
CA GLY A 28 -11.91 -3.70 10.93
C GLY A 28 -11.13 -2.39 10.91
N LEU A 29 -11.80 -1.27 10.71
CA LEU A 29 -11.20 0.06 10.74
C LEU A 29 -10.67 0.40 12.15
N ALA A 30 -11.41 0.08 13.19
CA ALA A 30 -10.97 0.26 14.58
C ALA A 30 -9.74 -0.61 14.90
N ILE A 31 -9.70 -1.86 14.45
CA ILE A 31 -8.54 -2.73 14.57
C ILE A 31 -7.32 -2.10 13.85
N LEU A 32 -7.51 -1.59 12.64
CA LEU A 32 -6.42 -0.99 11.88
C LEU A 32 -5.84 0.24 12.59
N ILE A 33 -6.69 1.16 13.05
CA ILE A 33 -6.25 2.40 13.69
C ILE A 33 -5.73 2.14 15.10
N ILE A 34 -6.55 1.56 15.98
CA ILE A 34 -6.21 1.36 17.40
C ILE A 34 -5.14 0.28 17.53
N GLY A 35 -5.30 -0.84 16.81
CA GLY A 35 -4.34 -1.94 16.79
C GLY A 35 -2.99 -1.49 16.23
N GLY A 36 -2.97 -0.71 15.15
CA GLY A 36 -1.76 -0.15 14.57
C GLY A 36 -0.98 0.70 15.57
N PHE A 37 -1.65 1.60 16.31
CA PHE A 37 -1.00 2.41 17.34
C PHE A 37 -0.51 1.57 18.53
N LEU A 38 -1.37 0.71 19.08
CA LEU A 38 -1.01 -0.09 20.24
C LEU A 38 0.08 -1.10 19.95
N TYR A 39 -0.08 -1.84 18.86
CA TYR A 39 0.86 -2.89 18.49
C TYR A 39 2.16 -2.30 17.93
N GLY A 40 2.12 -1.22 17.16
CA GLY A 40 3.30 -0.48 16.72
C GLY A 40 4.12 0.04 17.90
N SER A 41 3.48 0.64 18.92
CA SER A 41 4.15 1.08 20.15
C SER A 41 4.72 -0.09 20.97
N PHE A 42 4.05 -1.25 20.96
CA PHE A 42 4.55 -2.46 21.61
C PHE A 42 5.83 -2.97 20.90
N VAL A 43 5.82 -3.06 19.58
CA VAL A 43 6.97 -3.47 18.75
C VAL A 43 8.15 -2.52 18.97
N GLU A 44 7.92 -1.21 18.92
CA GLU A 44 8.91 -0.18 19.18
C GLU A 44 9.55 -0.35 20.58
N ARG A 45 8.74 -0.62 21.61
CA ARG A 45 9.22 -0.83 22.98
C ARG A 45 10.09 -2.07 23.12
N ILE A 46 9.80 -3.14 22.36
CA ILE A 46 10.61 -4.37 22.37
C ILE A 46 11.96 -4.15 21.69
N PHE A 47 11.95 -3.55 20.50
CA PHE A 47 13.14 -3.43 19.67
C PHE A 47 13.96 -2.17 19.96
N LYS A 48 13.45 -1.23 20.71
CA LYS A 48 14.06 -0.01 21.24
C LYS A 48 14.92 0.73 20.19
N PRO A 49 14.36 1.78 19.57
CA PRO A 49 15.18 2.70 18.79
C PRO A 49 16.28 3.28 19.69
N ASP A 50 17.45 3.55 19.12
CA ASP A 50 18.57 4.21 19.78
C ASP A 50 18.76 5.63 19.19
N ASP A 51 19.52 6.46 19.88
CA ASP A 51 19.78 7.87 19.51
C ASP A 51 20.88 8.03 18.45
N ARG A 52 21.30 6.94 17.77
CA ARG A 52 22.29 7.04 16.71
C ARG A 52 21.77 7.83 15.52
N GLN A 53 22.66 8.56 14.87
CA GLN A 53 22.34 9.22 13.62
C GLN A 53 21.97 8.20 12.55
N THR A 54 20.92 8.50 11.77
CA THR A 54 20.52 7.66 10.63
C THR A 54 21.59 7.69 9.54
N PRO A 55 21.75 6.62 8.76
CA PRO A 55 22.70 6.57 7.65
C PRO A 55 22.58 7.74 6.69
N ALA A 56 21.36 8.18 6.39
CA ALA A 56 21.12 9.33 5.51
C ALA A 56 21.75 10.64 6.00
N VAL A 57 21.94 10.80 7.33
CA VAL A 57 22.60 11.97 7.93
C VAL A 57 24.09 11.72 8.10
N LYS A 58 24.46 10.49 8.55
CA LYS A 58 25.84 10.14 8.85
C LYS A 58 26.72 10.01 7.60
N LEU A 59 26.15 9.50 6.51
CA LEU A 59 26.85 9.15 5.26
C LEU A 59 26.37 10.04 4.10
N GLU A 60 25.81 11.22 4.39
CA GLU A 60 25.26 12.12 3.39
C GLU A 60 26.24 12.34 2.21
N ASP A 61 25.79 11.94 1.01
CA ASP A 61 26.55 12.09 -0.23
C ASP A 61 25.77 12.84 -1.33
N GLY A 62 24.48 13.14 -1.06
CA GLY A 62 23.59 13.83 -1.98
C GLY A 62 23.07 12.97 -3.14
N VAL A 63 23.40 11.68 -3.18
CA VAL A 63 22.98 10.72 -4.21
C VAL A 63 22.22 9.56 -3.59
N ASP A 64 22.89 8.71 -2.82
CA ASP A 64 22.32 7.53 -2.17
C ASP A 64 21.84 7.84 -0.75
N TYR A 65 22.52 8.75 -0.06
CA TYR A 65 22.22 9.16 1.29
C TYR A 65 21.78 10.63 1.34
N VAL A 66 20.48 10.84 1.27
CA VAL A 66 19.89 12.18 1.24
C VAL A 66 18.96 12.39 2.44
N PRO A 67 19.29 13.30 3.36
CA PRO A 67 18.40 13.65 4.47
C PRO A 67 17.08 14.22 3.97
N MET A 68 15.98 13.74 4.49
CA MET A 68 14.63 14.17 4.10
C MET A 68 13.81 14.61 5.31
N SER A 69 12.86 15.53 5.08
CA SER A 69 11.86 15.87 6.08
C SER A 69 10.95 14.67 6.38
N LYS A 70 10.43 14.59 7.61
CA LYS A 70 9.51 13.53 8.05
C LYS A 70 8.32 13.33 7.11
N TRP A 71 7.71 14.44 6.68
CA TRP A 71 6.57 14.40 5.75
C TRP A 71 6.92 13.87 4.37
N LYS A 72 8.06 14.28 3.82
CA LYS A 72 8.53 13.80 2.52
C LYS A 72 8.82 12.31 2.58
N ASN A 73 9.48 11.84 3.64
CA ASN A 73 9.78 10.44 3.85
C ASN A 73 8.48 9.60 4.01
N ALA A 74 7.53 10.06 4.83
CA ALA A 74 6.25 9.40 5.01
C ALA A 74 5.47 9.30 3.69
N LEU A 75 5.45 10.35 2.88
CA LEU A 75 4.77 10.36 1.59
C LEU A 75 5.42 9.42 0.58
N ILE A 76 6.75 9.36 0.53
CA ILE A 76 7.48 8.42 -0.33
C ILE A 76 7.16 6.99 0.07
N ASN A 77 7.18 6.67 1.37
CA ASN A 77 6.82 5.35 1.87
C ASN A 77 5.37 4.98 1.53
N LEU A 78 4.42 5.91 1.73
CA LEU A 78 3.02 5.69 1.37
C LEU A 78 2.86 5.35 -0.11
N LEU A 79 3.50 6.10 -1.00
CA LEU A 79 3.39 5.88 -2.45
C LEU A 79 4.13 4.62 -2.92
N ASN A 80 5.23 4.25 -2.27
CA ASN A 80 5.92 2.99 -2.55
C ASN A 80 5.10 1.77 -2.14
N ILE A 81 4.36 1.86 -1.02
CA ILE A 81 3.47 0.80 -0.55
C ILE A 81 2.20 0.74 -1.40
N ALA A 82 1.65 1.89 -1.79
CA ALA A 82 0.41 2.00 -2.56
C ALA A 82 0.59 1.57 -4.04
N GLY A 83 1.02 0.34 -4.23
CA GLY A 83 1.18 -0.29 -5.55
C GLY A 83 -0.04 -1.13 -5.95
N THR A 84 0.15 -1.96 -6.96
CA THR A 84 -0.91 -2.86 -7.48
C THR A 84 -1.36 -3.89 -6.44
N GLY A 85 -0.46 -4.42 -5.61
CA GLY A 85 -0.77 -5.39 -4.57
C GLY A 85 -1.79 -4.90 -3.55
N PRO A 86 -1.56 -3.78 -2.85
CA PRO A 86 -2.49 -3.17 -1.91
C PRO A 86 -3.84 -2.76 -2.51
N ILE A 87 -3.93 -2.56 -3.81
CA ILE A 87 -5.18 -2.24 -4.50
C ILE A 87 -5.92 -3.53 -4.89
N PHE A 88 -5.27 -4.43 -5.63
CA PHE A 88 -5.91 -5.64 -6.14
C PHE A 88 -6.08 -6.73 -5.08
N GLY A 89 -5.21 -6.77 -4.05
CA GLY A 89 -5.35 -7.73 -2.96
C GLY A 89 -6.69 -7.63 -2.23
N PRO A 90 -7.10 -6.45 -1.73
CA PRO A 90 -8.42 -6.26 -1.16
C PRO A 90 -9.59 -6.52 -2.14
N ILE A 91 -9.43 -6.16 -3.42
CA ILE A 91 -10.44 -6.46 -4.45
C ILE A 91 -10.63 -7.98 -4.58
N GLN A 92 -9.56 -8.76 -4.60
CA GLN A 92 -9.65 -10.22 -4.56
C GLN A 92 -10.21 -10.74 -3.23
N GLY A 93 -9.95 -10.02 -2.13
CA GLY A 93 -10.51 -10.31 -0.82
C GLY A 93 -12.04 -10.30 -0.80
N ILE A 94 -12.70 -9.54 -1.68
CA ILE A 94 -14.16 -9.51 -1.82
C ILE A 94 -14.73 -10.91 -2.11
N LEU A 95 -13.99 -11.77 -2.80
CA LEU A 95 -14.40 -13.15 -3.08
C LEU A 95 -14.61 -13.99 -1.83
N PHE A 96 -14.02 -13.59 -0.70
CA PHE A 96 -14.16 -14.25 0.60
C PHE A 96 -15.23 -13.59 1.48
N GLY A 97 -15.94 -12.60 0.94
CA GLY A 97 -17.01 -11.89 1.64
C GLY A 97 -16.53 -10.98 2.77
N PRO A 98 -17.41 -10.62 3.71
CA PRO A 98 -17.14 -9.61 4.75
C PRO A 98 -16.04 -10.01 5.75
N VAL A 99 -15.61 -11.28 5.79
CA VAL A 99 -14.46 -11.75 6.60
C VAL A 99 -13.18 -10.99 6.22
N ALA A 100 -13.05 -10.54 4.96
CA ALA A 100 -11.93 -9.74 4.50
C ALA A 100 -11.76 -8.42 5.29
N PHE A 101 -12.85 -7.83 5.78
CA PHE A 101 -12.81 -6.62 6.61
C PHE A 101 -12.15 -6.82 7.98
N LEU A 102 -12.01 -8.06 8.44
CA LEU A 102 -11.28 -8.39 9.67
C LEU A 102 -9.89 -8.94 9.39
N THR A 103 -9.78 -9.88 8.45
CA THR A 103 -8.51 -10.58 8.18
C THR A 103 -7.44 -9.64 7.62
N ILE A 104 -7.82 -8.70 6.74
CA ILE A 104 -6.87 -7.72 6.18
C ILE A 104 -6.33 -6.77 7.27
N PRO A 105 -7.14 -6.07 8.08
CA PRO A 105 -6.64 -5.23 9.16
C PRO A 105 -5.80 -5.98 10.19
N ILE A 106 -6.21 -7.17 10.59
CA ILE A 106 -5.43 -8.00 11.53
C ILE A 106 -4.06 -8.35 10.94
N GLY A 107 -4.03 -8.80 9.69
CA GLY A 107 -2.79 -9.11 8.98
C GLY A 107 -1.88 -7.88 8.84
N CYS A 108 -2.42 -6.73 8.47
CA CYS A 108 -1.69 -5.48 8.37
C CYS A 108 -1.11 -5.03 9.71
N VAL A 109 -1.87 -5.14 10.81
CA VAL A 109 -1.40 -4.75 12.13
C VAL A 109 -0.32 -5.72 12.65
N ILE A 110 -0.58 -7.02 12.63
CA ILE A 110 0.34 -8.00 13.25
C ILE A 110 1.58 -8.24 12.37
N SER A 111 1.38 -8.59 11.10
CA SER A 111 2.49 -8.95 10.21
C SER A 111 3.13 -7.73 9.57
N GLY A 112 2.34 -6.78 9.08
CA GLY A 112 2.83 -5.59 8.40
C GLY A 112 3.67 -4.71 9.31
N ALA A 113 3.15 -4.34 10.47
CA ALA A 113 3.86 -3.45 11.40
C ALA A 113 5.19 -4.06 11.89
N VAL A 114 5.23 -5.36 12.20
CA VAL A 114 6.47 -6.04 12.60
C VAL A 114 7.45 -6.12 11.45
N HIS A 115 6.99 -6.54 10.27
CA HIS A 115 7.83 -6.68 9.10
C HIS A 115 8.49 -5.34 8.72
N ASP A 116 7.69 -4.27 8.63
CA ASP A 116 8.17 -2.97 8.20
C ASP A 116 9.11 -2.34 9.23
N TYR A 117 8.75 -2.46 10.52
CA TYR A 117 9.61 -1.97 11.60
C TYR A 117 10.94 -2.71 11.66
N LEU A 118 10.93 -4.05 11.62
CA LEU A 118 12.15 -4.85 11.68
C LEU A 118 13.05 -4.64 10.47
N SER A 119 12.49 -4.66 9.27
CA SER A 119 13.25 -4.45 8.02
C SER A 119 13.90 -3.07 8.00
N GLY A 120 13.16 -2.04 8.39
CA GLY A 120 13.66 -0.68 8.51
C GLY A 120 14.78 -0.56 9.57
N MET A 121 14.55 -1.09 10.77
CA MET A 121 15.56 -1.04 11.85
C MET A 121 16.81 -1.85 11.53
N MET A 122 16.67 -3.01 10.90
CA MET A 122 17.82 -3.80 10.45
C MET A 122 18.62 -3.05 9.40
N SER A 123 17.98 -2.42 8.43
CA SER A 123 18.61 -1.59 7.41
C SER A 123 19.36 -0.40 8.05
N LEU A 124 18.68 0.36 8.93
CA LEU A 124 19.30 1.49 9.64
C LEU A 124 20.53 1.10 10.45
N ARG A 125 20.50 -0.05 11.13
CA ARG A 125 21.62 -0.58 11.93
C ARG A 125 22.77 -1.14 11.08
N GLN A 126 22.56 -1.35 9.78
CA GLN A 126 23.54 -1.83 8.82
C GLN A 126 23.88 -0.74 7.78
N ASP A 127 23.91 0.52 8.19
CA ASP A 127 24.27 1.69 7.39
C ASP A 127 23.44 1.83 6.09
N GLY A 128 22.14 1.49 6.15
CA GLY A 128 21.23 1.56 5.02
C GLY A 128 21.29 0.35 4.08
N ALA A 129 21.86 -0.76 4.52
CA ALA A 129 21.99 -1.97 3.69
C ALA A 129 20.62 -2.47 3.21
N GLN A 130 20.58 -2.87 1.94
CA GLN A 130 19.42 -3.54 1.35
C GLN A 130 19.28 -4.98 1.88
N MET A 131 18.05 -5.54 1.80
CA MET A 131 17.78 -6.90 2.32
C MET A 131 18.72 -7.99 1.80
N PRO A 132 19.14 -8.05 0.52
CA PRO A 132 20.11 -9.03 0.08
C PRO A 132 21.43 -8.97 0.84
N GLY A 133 21.93 -7.77 1.11
CA GLY A 133 23.16 -7.57 1.90
C GLY A 133 23.01 -8.03 3.35
N ILE A 134 21.85 -7.80 3.95
CA ILE A 134 21.51 -8.26 5.30
C ILE A 134 21.45 -9.79 5.33
N VAL A 135 20.79 -10.42 4.36
CA VAL A 135 20.73 -11.88 4.21
C VAL A 135 22.14 -12.48 4.07
N HIS A 136 22.99 -11.87 3.24
CA HIS A 136 24.37 -12.31 3.09
C HIS A 136 25.13 -12.29 4.42
N LYS A 137 25.00 -11.19 5.17
CA LYS A 137 25.70 -10.97 6.42
C LYS A 137 25.31 -11.98 7.52
N PHE A 138 24.01 -12.26 7.66
CA PHE A 138 23.50 -13.06 8.77
C PHE A 138 23.26 -14.53 8.42
N LEU A 139 22.97 -14.87 7.18
CA LEU A 139 22.61 -16.22 6.75
C LEU A 139 23.67 -16.85 5.83
N GLY A 140 24.67 -16.08 5.43
CA GLY A 140 25.80 -16.55 4.65
C GLY A 140 25.55 -16.65 3.14
N GLY A 141 26.63 -16.94 2.38
CA GLY A 141 26.64 -16.82 0.93
C GLY A 141 25.71 -17.80 0.18
N LYS A 142 25.51 -19.01 0.70
CA LYS A 142 24.61 -19.99 0.04
C LYS A 142 23.14 -19.54 0.09
N VAL A 143 22.69 -19.07 1.24
CA VAL A 143 21.32 -18.55 1.42
C VAL A 143 21.14 -17.27 0.62
N TYR A 144 22.13 -16.41 0.60
CA TYR A 144 22.16 -15.21 -0.22
C TYR A 144 21.95 -15.51 -1.72
N GLN A 145 22.62 -16.52 -2.28
CA GLN A 145 22.47 -16.87 -3.69
C GLN A 145 21.03 -17.31 -4.01
N VAL A 146 20.46 -18.20 -3.19
CA VAL A 146 19.06 -18.64 -3.35
C VAL A 146 18.09 -17.47 -3.23
N TYR A 147 18.27 -16.63 -2.22
CA TYR A 147 17.46 -15.44 -2.00
C TYR A 147 17.55 -14.46 -3.19
N ASN A 148 18.75 -14.26 -3.72
CA ASN A 148 18.97 -13.35 -4.85
C ASN A 148 18.30 -13.85 -6.13
N ILE A 149 18.38 -15.15 -6.44
CA ILE A 149 17.66 -15.75 -7.57
C ILE A 149 16.16 -15.55 -7.41
N PHE A 150 15.61 -15.85 -6.22
CA PHE A 150 14.21 -15.63 -5.92
C PHE A 150 13.82 -14.16 -6.08
N LEU A 151 14.62 -13.24 -5.57
CA LEU A 151 14.38 -11.80 -5.66
C LEU A 151 14.42 -11.32 -7.12
N CYS A 152 15.36 -11.80 -7.94
CA CYS A 152 15.41 -11.44 -9.36
C CYS A 152 14.16 -11.91 -10.11
N LEU A 153 13.71 -13.14 -9.86
CA LEU A 153 12.46 -13.65 -10.44
C LEU A 153 11.25 -12.84 -9.97
N LEU A 154 11.17 -12.52 -8.68
CA LEU A 154 10.12 -11.69 -8.13
C LEU A 154 10.09 -10.30 -8.78
N MET A 155 11.24 -9.63 -8.89
CA MET A 155 11.35 -8.31 -9.51
C MET A 155 10.95 -8.32 -10.99
N LEU A 156 11.28 -9.39 -11.71
CA LEU A 156 10.85 -9.58 -13.10
C LEU A 156 9.33 -9.69 -13.21
N LEU A 157 8.71 -10.48 -12.34
CA LEU A 157 7.24 -10.61 -12.30
C LEU A 157 6.56 -9.31 -11.89
N VAL A 158 7.11 -8.60 -10.91
CA VAL A 158 6.62 -7.27 -10.51
C VAL A 158 6.71 -6.30 -11.68
N GLY A 159 7.83 -6.24 -12.39
CA GLY A 159 8.00 -5.41 -13.59
C GLY A 159 6.99 -5.73 -14.69
N ALA A 160 6.70 -7.02 -14.90
CA ALA A 160 5.67 -7.45 -15.84
C ALA A 160 4.27 -6.96 -15.42
N VAL A 161 3.90 -7.10 -14.15
CA VAL A 161 2.60 -6.61 -13.63
C VAL A 161 2.48 -5.10 -13.76
N PHE A 162 3.53 -4.35 -13.42
CA PHE A 162 3.53 -2.89 -13.55
C PHE A 162 3.53 -2.40 -15.01
N THR A 163 3.93 -3.23 -15.96
CA THR A 163 3.79 -2.92 -17.39
C THR A 163 2.41 -3.29 -17.91
N TYR A 164 1.95 -4.50 -17.57
CA TYR A 164 0.69 -5.06 -18.05
C TYR A 164 -0.52 -4.28 -17.51
N THR A 165 -0.60 -4.09 -16.19
CA THR A 165 -1.80 -3.51 -15.55
C THR A 165 -2.14 -2.10 -16.05
N PRO A 166 -1.23 -1.10 -16.03
CA PRO A 166 -1.56 0.23 -16.57
C PRO A 166 -1.76 0.21 -18.07
N GLY A 167 -1.05 -0.66 -18.80
CA GLY A 167 -1.20 -0.79 -20.24
C GLY A 167 -2.55 -1.37 -20.64
N ASP A 168 -3.03 -2.39 -19.93
CA ASP A 168 -4.34 -3.00 -20.15
C ASP A 168 -5.48 -2.02 -19.80
N LEU A 169 -5.37 -1.32 -18.67
CA LEU A 169 -6.32 -0.27 -18.30
C LEU A 169 -6.35 0.86 -19.33
N PHE A 170 -5.20 1.29 -19.84
CA PHE A 170 -5.13 2.32 -20.86
C PHE A 170 -5.75 1.84 -22.19
N ALA A 171 -5.40 0.64 -22.63
CA ALA A 171 -5.92 0.04 -23.85
C ALA A 171 -7.44 -0.16 -23.79
N GLY A 172 -7.94 -0.73 -22.69
CA GLY A 172 -9.37 -1.05 -22.54
C GLY A 172 -10.22 0.17 -22.19
N GLN A 173 -9.85 0.94 -21.18
CA GLN A 173 -10.69 2.01 -20.64
C GLN A 173 -10.56 3.33 -21.40
N ILE A 174 -9.37 3.64 -21.94
CA ILE A 174 -9.15 4.91 -22.65
C ILE A 174 -9.25 4.74 -24.16
N CYS A 175 -8.60 3.71 -24.72
CA CYS A 175 -8.63 3.47 -26.16
C CYS A 175 -9.86 2.64 -26.62
N GLY A 176 -10.57 1.98 -25.67
CA GLY A 176 -11.77 1.19 -25.98
C GLY A 176 -11.47 -0.13 -26.71
N PHE A 177 -10.26 -0.67 -26.58
CA PHE A 177 -9.91 -1.95 -27.21
C PHE A 177 -10.53 -3.09 -26.41
N THR A 178 -11.30 -3.93 -27.06
CA THR A 178 -11.94 -5.13 -26.44
C THR A 178 -11.01 -6.33 -26.43
N ASP A 179 -10.04 -6.38 -27.34
CA ASP A 179 -9.11 -7.47 -27.51
C ASP A 179 -7.68 -6.98 -27.64
N VAL A 180 -6.73 -7.85 -27.28
CA VAL A 180 -5.30 -7.57 -27.45
C VAL A 180 -4.97 -7.49 -28.92
N ASN A 181 -4.60 -6.32 -29.38
CA ASN A 181 -4.22 -6.03 -30.77
C ASN A 181 -2.80 -5.46 -30.85
N VAL A 182 -2.32 -5.16 -32.06
CA VAL A 182 -0.98 -4.60 -32.29
C VAL A 182 -0.77 -3.30 -31.49
N TRP A 183 -1.80 -2.47 -31.36
CA TRP A 183 -1.72 -1.22 -30.62
C TRP A 183 -1.57 -1.43 -29.12
N THR A 184 -2.17 -2.49 -28.58
CA THR A 184 -1.96 -2.90 -27.18
C THR A 184 -0.49 -3.22 -26.90
N TRP A 185 0.18 -3.93 -27.83
CA TRP A 185 1.62 -4.20 -27.73
C TRP A 185 2.48 -2.95 -27.84
N VAL A 186 2.06 -1.99 -28.68
CA VAL A 186 2.74 -0.68 -28.76
C VAL A 186 2.63 0.06 -27.41
N ILE A 187 1.47 0.05 -26.76
CA ILE A 187 1.27 0.66 -25.44
C ILE A 187 2.21 0.02 -24.40
N TYR A 188 2.27 -1.32 -24.34
CA TYR A 188 3.19 -2.02 -23.43
C TYR A 188 4.65 -1.66 -23.73
N GLY A 189 5.02 -1.59 -25.00
CA GLY A 189 6.36 -1.17 -25.45
C GLY A 189 6.72 0.24 -24.99
N VAL A 190 5.81 1.19 -25.12
CA VAL A 190 6.00 2.58 -24.66
C VAL A 190 6.19 2.63 -23.14
N ILE A 191 5.37 1.90 -22.38
CA ILE A 191 5.51 1.83 -20.92
C ILE A 191 6.85 1.21 -20.53
N LEU A 192 7.26 0.13 -21.19
CA LEU A 192 8.55 -0.50 -20.94
C LEU A 192 9.73 0.45 -21.24
N VAL A 193 9.68 1.15 -22.38
CA VAL A 193 10.69 2.17 -22.72
C VAL A 193 10.71 3.28 -21.69
N TYR A 194 9.53 3.73 -21.22
CA TYR A 194 9.45 4.72 -20.13
C TYR A 194 10.18 4.25 -18.88
N TYR A 195 9.98 2.99 -18.45
CA TYR A 195 10.69 2.46 -17.29
C TYR A 195 12.20 2.36 -17.49
N LEU A 196 12.65 1.92 -18.68
CA LEU A 196 14.08 1.89 -19.00
C LEU A 196 14.71 3.28 -18.95
N VAL A 197 14.04 4.27 -19.55
CA VAL A 197 14.48 5.66 -19.51
C VAL A 197 14.47 6.21 -18.08
N ALA A 198 13.39 5.96 -17.31
CA ALA A 198 13.28 6.40 -15.92
C ALA A 198 14.40 5.84 -15.02
N THR A 199 14.90 4.63 -15.33
CA THR A 199 16.01 4.02 -14.58
C THR A 199 17.35 4.76 -14.80
N LEU A 200 17.50 5.48 -15.91
CA LEU A 200 18.72 6.22 -16.24
C LEU A 200 18.79 7.63 -15.62
N PHE A 201 17.66 8.16 -15.13
CA PHE A 201 17.61 9.48 -14.54
C PHE A 201 17.67 9.43 -13.00
N PRO A 202 18.35 10.39 -12.36
CA PRO A 202 18.33 10.49 -10.91
C PRO A 202 16.90 10.84 -10.44
N ILE A 203 16.25 9.83 -9.90
CA ILE A 203 14.84 9.83 -9.52
C ILE A 203 14.53 10.90 -8.45
N ASP A 204 15.49 11.23 -7.58
CA ASP A 204 15.28 12.10 -6.43
C ASP A 204 14.78 13.51 -6.76
N LYS A 205 15.22 14.09 -7.88
CA LYS A 205 14.79 15.43 -8.31
C LYS A 205 13.35 15.44 -8.84
N ILE A 206 12.93 14.35 -9.48
CA ILE A 206 11.59 14.19 -10.06
C ILE A 206 10.61 13.80 -8.95
N ILE A 207 10.96 12.80 -8.15
CA ILE A 207 10.17 12.29 -7.02
C ILE A 207 9.80 13.42 -6.04
N GLY A 208 10.76 14.23 -5.64
CA GLY A 208 10.53 15.28 -4.64
C GLY A 208 9.48 16.31 -5.02
N ARG A 209 9.21 16.50 -6.31
CA ARG A 209 8.25 17.48 -6.81
C ARG A 209 6.92 16.87 -7.26
N ILE A 210 6.96 15.67 -7.84
CA ILE A 210 5.81 15.01 -8.46
C ILE A 210 5.06 14.12 -7.45
N TYR A 211 5.74 13.45 -6.55
CA TYR A 211 5.11 12.56 -5.55
C TYR A 211 4.04 13.22 -4.68
N PRO A 212 4.19 14.47 -4.18
CA PRO A 212 3.12 15.11 -3.44
C PRO A 212 1.81 15.23 -4.22
N ILE A 213 1.90 15.47 -5.53
CA ILE A 213 0.73 15.59 -6.41
C ILE A 213 0.06 14.23 -6.58
N PHE A 214 0.84 13.19 -6.91
CA PHE A 214 0.33 11.83 -7.04
C PHE A 214 -0.24 11.29 -5.73
N GLY A 215 0.42 11.58 -4.60
CA GLY A 215 -0.09 11.21 -3.27
C GLY A 215 -1.42 11.88 -2.95
N ALA A 216 -1.57 13.15 -3.27
CA ALA A 216 -2.84 13.86 -3.10
C ALA A 216 -3.95 13.28 -4.00
N ILE A 217 -3.65 13.00 -5.28
CA ILE A 217 -4.61 12.37 -6.22
C ILE A 217 -5.02 10.99 -5.71
N LEU A 218 -4.08 10.17 -5.24
CA LEU A 218 -4.36 8.85 -4.69
C LEU A 218 -5.29 8.92 -3.47
N LEU A 219 -4.99 9.79 -2.52
CA LEU A 219 -5.81 9.98 -1.32
C LEU A 219 -7.20 10.51 -1.66
N LEU A 220 -7.29 11.51 -2.56
CA LEU A 220 -8.57 12.04 -3.01
C LEU A 220 -9.40 11.01 -3.78
N SER A 221 -8.77 10.17 -4.62
CA SER A 221 -9.49 9.09 -5.30
C SER A 221 -9.98 8.02 -4.32
N ALA A 222 -9.19 7.64 -3.31
CA ALA A 222 -9.62 6.70 -2.28
C ALA A 222 -10.83 7.23 -1.49
N VAL A 223 -10.77 8.52 -1.09
CA VAL A 223 -11.89 9.19 -0.42
C VAL A 223 -13.10 9.30 -1.35
N GLY A 224 -12.88 9.64 -2.62
CA GLY A 224 -13.94 9.75 -3.63
C GLY A 224 -14.64 8.41 -3.88
N VAL A 225 -13.89 7.31 -3.98
CA VAL A 225 -14.46 5.95 -4.10
C VAL A 225 -15.27 5.60 -2.85
N PHE A 226 -14.72 5.86 -1.65
CA PHE A 226 -15.43 5.60 -0.39
C PHE A 226 -16.79 6.30 -0.35
N PHE A 227 -16.83 7.59 -0.60
CA PHE A 227 -18.11 8.33 -0.62
C PHE A 227 -18.99 7.93 -1.81
N GLY A 228 -18.40 7.60 -2.95
CA GLY A 228 -19.13 7.17 -4.15
C GLY A 228 -19.91 5.87 -3.95
N ILE A 229 -19.35 4.91 -3.19
CA ILE A 229 -20.04 3.66 -2.83
C ILE A 229 -21.35 3.96 -2.10
N PHE A 230 -21.31 4.82 -1.09
CA PHE A 230 -22.51 5.18 -0.31
C PHE A 230 -23.47 6.07 -1.09
N ALA A 231 -22.97 7.00 -1.90
CA ALA A 231 -23.82 7.86 -2.73
C ALA A 231 -24.63 7.09 -3.78
N GLN A 232 -24.12 5.93 -4.22
CA GLN A 232 -24.83 5.03 -5.15
C GLN A 232 -25.74 4.02 -4.44
N GLY A 233 -25.85 4.08 -3.10
CA GLY A 233 -26.73 3.19 -2.33
C GLY A 233 -26.18 1.77 -2.12
N TYR A 234 -24.90 1.53 -2.40
CA TYR A 234 -24.29 0.24 -2.06
C TYR A 234 -24.19 0.08 -0.54
N GLN A 235 -24.41 -1.13 -0.08
CA GLN A 235 -24.35 -1.49 1.34
C GLN A 235 -23.19 -2.44 1.57
N LEU A 236 -22.55 -2.33 2.73
CA LEU A 236 -21.49 -3.22 3.15
C LEU A 236 -22.09 -4.37 3.97
N ASP A 237 -21.86 -5.60 3.53
CA ASP A 237 -22.33 -6.79 4.23
C ASP A 237 -21.53 -7.04 5.52
N ASN A 238 -22.17 -7.63 6.50
CA ASN A 238 -21.55 -8.08 7.73
C ASN A 238 -21.24 -9.58 7.71
N ILE A 239 -20.41 -10.01 8.63
CA ILE A 239 -20.27 -11.43 8.97
C ILE A 239 -21.51 -11.83 9.73
N ASP A 240 -22.23 -12.83 9.24
CA ASP A 240 -23.38 -13.46 9.90
C ASP A 240 -22.95 -14.36 11.06
#